data_848061faa6b9d2e1f4a53ef89291a14d
#
_entry.id   848061faa6b9d2e1f4a53ef89291a14d
#
_cell.length_a   1.000
_cell.length_b   1.000
_cell.length_c   1.000
_cell.angle_alpha   90.00
_cell.angle_beta   90.00
_cell.angle_gamma   90.00
#
_symmetry.space_group_name_H-M   'P 1'
#
loop_
_entity.id
_entity.type
_entity.pdbx_description
1 polymer ?
#
loop_
_entity_poly.entity_id
_entity_poly.type
_entity_poly.pdbx_seq_one_letter_code
_entity_poly.pdbx_strand_id
1 'polypeptide(L)'
;MLAALAGEPLDRPPVSFWGHVYHRESSAAELVAHTLERWRAYRWDWVKLNPRKHYHVEPWGVRYRYTGVPNEKPTVEHWPVHEPADWDRIDERPHDQGALGEQLEAVRELRRALPKDVPVLQTVFTPLAILAELTEPPEALRDLMPREPKRLERALAAVTRTFERYVTEVMRAGADGIFLATTDWGSREFVTPESLRRWSRPYDLRLLAAAGPSRYHTMHVCKRDNLLYEFAGYPVGAFSWDATAPGNPGLGEALAKLKAAVMGGIDHEGALQRGPDAAIAAYRRALEATGGRRFLFAPGCSIPPETSDATLAALRDEVERAPARQGGS
;
A
#
# COMPACT_ATOMS: atom_id res chain seq x y z
N MET A 1 -2.64 -12.50 -12.44
CA MET A 1 -1.60 -11.75 -11.70
C MET A 1 -0.24 -12.45 -11.72
N LEU A 2 -0.10 -13.75 -11.40
CA LEU A 2 1.21 -14.44 -11.37
C LEU A 2 1.98 -14.36 -12.69
N ALA A 3 1.32 -14.56 -13.82
CA ALA A 3 1.95 -14.43 -15.13
C ALA A 3 2.51 -13.01 -15.36
N ALA A 4 1.77 -11.96 -14.97
CA ALA A 4 2.29 -10.59 -15.02
C ALA A 4 3.55 -10.41 -14.17
N LEU A 5 3.53 -10.93 -12.93
CA LEU A 5 4.68 -10.86 -12.01
C LEU A 5 5.89 -11.67 -12.55
N ALA A 6 5.64 -12.73 -13.34
CA ALA A 6 6.67 -13.53 -14.00
C ALA A 6 7.21 -12.92 -15.31
N GLY A 7 6.52 -11.92 -15.86
CA GLY A 7 6.82 -11.36 -17.17
C GLY A 7 6.41 -12.27 -18.33
N GLU A 8 5.51 -13.22 -18.07
CA GLU A 8 4.93 -14.09 -19.08
C GLU A 8 3.94 -13.31 -19.98
N PRO A 9 3.73 -13.75 -21.23
CA PRO A 9 2.73 -13.16 -22.11
C PRO A 9 1.32 -13.21 -21.51
N LEU A 10 0.57 -12.14 -21.69
CA LEU A 10 -0.79 -11.98 -21.17
C LEU A 10 -1.72 -11.50 -22.29
N ASP A 11 -2.99 -11.83 -22.18
CA ASP A 11 -4.06 -11.26 -22.99
C ASP A 11 -4.27 -9.75 -22.68
N ARG A 12 -4.14 -9.38 -21.40
CA ARG A 12 -4.20 -8.00 -20.90
C ARG A 12 -3.46 -7.86 -19.57
N PRO A 13 -3.03 -6.65 -19.20
CA PRO A 13 -2.52 -6.40 -17.86
C PRO A 13 -3.60 -6.63 -16.80
N PRO A 14 -3.27 -7.26 -15.65
CA PRO A 14 -4.18 -7.28 -14.51
C PRO A 14 -4.48 -5.87 -14.02
N VAL A 15 -5.69 -5.65 -13.49
CA VAL A 15 -6.15 -4.35 -13.00
C VAL A 15 -6.82 -4.45 -11.63
N SER A 16 -6.52 -3.50 -10.74
CA SER A 16 -7.23 -3.30 -9.48
C SER A 16 -7.15 -1.86 -9.01
N PHE A 17 -8.21 -1.41 -8.34
CA PHE A 17 -8.28 -0.10 -7.71
C PHE A 17 -8.72 -0.25 -6.26
N TRP A 18 -8.22 0.63 -5.40
CA TRP A 18 -8.51 0.64 -3.95
C TRP A 18 -8.58 2.07 -3.43
N GLY A 19 -9.35 2.28 -2.39
CA GLY A 19 -9.52 3.56 -1.73
C GLY A 19 -10.21 3.40 -0.40
N HIS A 20 -10.30 4.49 0.36
CA HIS A 20 -11.02 4.54 1.61
C HIS A 20 -12.52 4.77 1.38
N VAL A 21 -13.33 4.18 2.26
CA VAL A 21 -14.72 4.52 2.49
C VAL A 21 -14.89 4.69 3.99
N TYR A 22 -14.45 5.82 4.48
CA TYR A 22 -14.17 6.05 5.91
C TYR A 22 -15.32 5.68 6.85
N HIS A 23 -16.56 5.94 6.46
CA HIS A 23 -17.73 5.58 7.28
C HIS A 23 -18.02 4.07 7.33
N ARG A 24 -17.39 3.26 6.47
CA ARG A 24 -17.54 1.81 6.41
C ARG A 24 -16.29 1.03 6.81
N GLU A 25 -15.34 1.69 7.44
CA GLU A 25 -14.08 1.08 7.86
C GLU A 25 -14.02 0.81 9.38
N SER A 26 -15.13 1.07 10.10
CA SER A 26 -15.16 0.99 11.57
C SER A 26 -15.29 -0.43 12.12
N SER A 27 -15.53 -1.42 11.27
CA SER A 27 -15.54 -2.84 11.63
C SER A 27 -15.07 -3.73 10.50
N ALA A 28 -14.58 -4.93 10.84
CA ALA A 28 -14.19 -5.93 9.85
C ALA A 28 -15.36 -6.26 8.88
N ALA A 29 -16.57 -6.44 9.40
CA ALA A 29 -17.74 -6.81 8.60
C ALA A 29 -18.07 -5.74 7.54
N GLU A 30 -18.11 -4.45 7.91
CA GLU A 30 -18.39 -3.35 6.99
C GLU A 30 -17.25 -3.18 5.95
N LEU A 31 -16.00 -3.28 6.38
CA LEU A 31 -14.84 -3.22 5.50
C LEU A 31 -14.87 -4.35 4.46
N VAL A 32 -15.20 -5.56 4.88
CA VAL A 32 -15.32 -6.73 3.99
C VAL A 32 -16.51 -6.56 3.04
N ALA A 33 -17.68 -6.18 3.55
CA ALA A 33 -18.86 -5.97 2.74
C ALA A 33 -18.60 -4.97 1.61
N HIS A 34 -18.04 -3.80 1.95
CA HIS A 34 -17.67 -2.79 0.97
C HIS A 34 -16.62 -3.29 -0.04
N THR A 35 -15.59 -3.97 0.42
CA THR A 35 -14.54 -4.51 -0.45
C THR A 35 -15.11 -5.51 -1.46
N LEU A 36 -16.02 -6.39 -1.02
CA LEU A 36 -16.69 -7.36 -1.88
C LEU A 36 -17.69 -6.71 -2.85
N GLU A 37 -18.40 -5.67 -2.44
CA GLU A 37 -19.28 -4.87 -3.32
C GLU A 37 -18.46 -4.30 -4.49
N ARG A 38 -17.34 -3.66 -4.21
CA ARG A 38 -16.47 -3.10 -5.25
C ARG A 38 -15.84 -4.18 -6.13
N TRP A 39 -15.39 -5.27 -5.52
CA TRP A 39 -14.87 -6.38 -6.31
C TRP A 39 -15.93 -6.98 -7.25
N ARG A 40 -17.17 -7.16 -6.80
CA ARG A 40 -18.27 -7.64 -7.65
C ARG A 40 -18.62 -6.67 -8.76
N ALA A 41 -18.62 -5.37 -8.47
CA ALA A 41 -18.95 -4.33 -9.44
C ALA A 41 -17.93 -4.25 -10.58
N TYR A 42 -16.63 -4.35 -10.27
CA TYR A 42 -15.57 -4.13 -11.25
C TYR A 42 -14.74 -5.37 -11.59
N ARG A 43 -14.94 -6.48 -10.88
CA ARG A 43 -14.19 -7.74 -11.11
C ARG A 43 -12.67 -7.52 -11.14
N TRP A 44 -12.15 -6.82 -10.12
CA TRP A 44 -10.71 -6.59 -10.00
C TRP A 44 -9.94 -7.91 -9.99
N ASP A 45 -8.79 -7.96 -10.67
CA ASP A 45 -7.97 -9.17 -10.81
C ASP A 45 -7.24 -9.56 -9.51
N TRP A 46 -7.17 -8.66 -8.54
CA TRP A 46 -6.77 -8.92 -7.16
C TRP A 46 -7.46 -7.94 -6.22
N VAL A 47 -7.47 -8.24 -4.94
CA VAL A 47 -7.96 -7.36 -3.90
C VAL A 47 -6.79 -6.89 -3.04
N LYS A 48 -6.48 -5.61 -3.05
CA LYS A 48 -5.68 -4.97 -2.02
C LYS A 48 -6.64 -4.48 -0.95
N LEU A 49 -6.67 -5.15 0.21
CA LEU A 49 -7.47 -4.70 1.33
C LEU A 49 -6.96 -3.34 1.80
N ASN A 50 -7.79 -2.32 1.63
CA ASN A 50 -7.49 -0.98 2.11
C ASN A 50 -8.02 -0.89 3.55
N PRO A 51 -7.12 -0.96 4.56
CA PRO A 51 -7.55 -1.13 5.94
C PRO A 51 -8.17 0.14 6.50
N ARG A 52 -8.80 0.02 7.65
CA ARG A 52 -9.24 1.17 8.45
C ARG A 52 -8.08 2.15 8.66
N LYS A 53 -8.36 3.42 8.42
CA LYS A 53 -7.35 4.48 8.62
C LYS A 53 -6.84 4.46 10.08
N HIS A 54 -5.53 4.58 10.26
CA HIS A 54 -4.84 4.56 11.56
C HIS A 54 -4.84 3.22 12.32
N TYR A 55 -5.34 2.11 11.78
CA TYR A 55 -5.37 0.81 12.46
C TYR A 55 -4.00 0.38 13.00
N HIS A 56 -2.93 0.75 12.31
CA HIS A 56 -1.55 0.35 12.56
C HIS A 56 -0.87 1.11 13.70
N VAL A 57 -1.44 2.23 14.16
CA VAL A 57 -0.90 3.08 15.24
C VAL A 57 -1.78 3.07 16.50
N GLU A 58 -3.00 2.60 16.38
CA GLU A 58 -3.96 2.48 17.48
C GLU A 58 -3.45 1.63 18.66
N PRO A 59 -2.68 0.52 18.45
CA PRO A 59 -2.12 -0.25 19.55
C PRO A 59 -1.23 0.54 20.51
N TRP A 60 -0.62 1.64 20.05
CA TRP A 60 0.23 2.51 20.86
C TRP A 60 -0.51 3.74 21.43
N GLY A 61 -1.82 3.84 21.22
CA GLY A 61 -2.64 4.84 21.85
C GLY A 61 -2.96 6.07 21.00
N VAL A 62 -2.69 6.06 19.71
CA VAL A 62 -3.24 7.08 18.81
C VAL A 62 -4.76 7.01 18.88
N ARG A 63 -5.41 8.14 19.16
CA ARG A 63 -6.86 8.27 19.15
C ARG A 63 -7.30 9.20 18.04
N TYR A 64 -8.38 8.84 17.39
CA TYR A 64 -8.94 9.62 16.30
C TYR A 64 -10.47 9.51 16.31
N ARG A 65 -11.12 10.48 15.70
CA ARG A 65 -12.59 10.56 15.61
C ARG A 65 -13.01 10.62 14.15
N TYR A 66 -13.95 9.75 13.80
CA TYR A 66 -14.68 9.89 12.56
C TYR A 66 -15.70 11.04 12.69
N THR A 67 -15.77 11.89 11.65
CA THR A 67 -16.67 13.06 11.65
C THR A 67 -18.13 12.68 11.44
N GLY A 68 -18.40 11.46 10.95
CA GLY A 68 -19.71 11.01 10.54
C GLY A 68 -20.05 11.38 9.08
N VAL A 69 -19.21 12.15 8.43
CA VAL A 69 -19.34 12.45 7.00
C VAL A 69 -18.72 11.30 6.20
N PRO A 70 -19.45 10.70 5.24
CA PRO A 70 -19.05 9.44 4.61
C PRO A 70 -17.65 9.43 3.99
N ASN A 71 -17.23 10.50 3.36
CA ASN A 71 -15.98 10.56 2.62
C ASN A 71 -14.90 11.41 3.32
N GLU A 72 -15.13 11.80 4.58
CA GLU A 72 -14.20 12.63 5.31
C GLU A 72 -13.25 11.76 6.15
N LYS A 73 -11.94 12.03 5.97
CA LYS A 73 -10.87 11.36 6.71
C LYS A 73 -11.02 11.62 8.21
N PRO A 74 -10.85 10.59 9.08
CA PRO A 74 -10.87 10.79 10.52
C PRO A 74 -9.78 11.75 10.98
N THR A 75 -10.11 12.57 11.98
CA THR A 75 -9.19 13.52 12.61
C THR A 75 -8.49 12.85 13.78
N VAL A 76 -7.16 12.91 13.82
CA VAL A 76 -6.40 12.46 14.99
C VAL A 76 -6.56 13.48 16.11
N GLU A 77 -6.86 12.99 17.32
CA GLU A 77 -7.12 13.80 18.54
C GLU A 77 -6.03 13.61 19.61
N HIS A 78 -5.23 12.55 19.47
CA HIS A 78 -4.14 12.26 20.41
C HIS A 78 -3.04 11.43 19.76
N TRP A 79 -1.80 11.87 19.97
CA TRP A 79 -0.58 11.15 19.66
C TRP A 79 0.11 10.73 20.95
N PRO A 80 0.71 9.54 21.02
CA PRO A 80 1.40 9.07 22.24
C PRO A 80 2.79 9.67 22.42
N VAL A 81 3.37 10.30 21.41
CA VAL A 81 4.74 10.83 21.43
C VAL A 81 4.74 12.33 21.15
N HIS A 82 5.11 13.11 22.16
CA HIS A 82 5.26 14.57 22.09
C HIS A 82 6.70 15.03 22.37
N GLU A 83 7.46 14.23 23.13
CA GLU A 83 8.83 14.52 23.50
C GLU A 83 9.73 13.26 23.40
N PRO A 84 11.05 13.42 23.35
CA PRO A 84 11.95 12.27 23.20
C PRO A 84 11.80 11.17 24.26
N ALA A 85 11.42 11.53 25.51
CA ALA A 85 11.22 10.58 26.59
C ALA A 85 10.02 9.64 26.36
N ASP A 86 9.02 10.07 25.59
CA ASP A 86 7.84 9.25 25.29
C ASP A 86 8.18 8.01 24.47
N TRP A 87 9.24 8.06 23.66
CA TRP A 87 9.76 6.89 22.94
C TRP A 87 10.10 5.71 23.87
N ASP A 88 10.39 6.00 25.16
CA ASP A 88 10.69 4.96 26.14
C ASP A 88 9.46 4.12 26.52
N ARG A 89 8.26 4.56 26.17
CA ARG A 89 6.98 3.86 26.38
C ARG A 89 6.50 3.06 25.16
N ILE A 90 7.21 3.18 24.03
CA ILE A 90 6.87 2.43 22.81
C ILE A 90 7.43 1.01 22.94
N ASP A 91 6.59 0.12 23.45
CA ASP A 91 6.88 -1.30 23.66
C ASP A 91 6.13 -2.18 22.63
N GLU A 92 6.51 -3.45 22.58
CA GLU A 92 5.79 -4.46 21.80
C GLU A 92 4.33 -4.57 22.27
N ARG A 93 3.40 -4.72 21.31
CA ARG A 93 1.95 -4.80 21.56
C ARG A 93 1.39 -6.16 21.11
N PRO A 94 0.23 -6.61 21.64
CA PRO A 94 -0.50 -7.72 21.07
C PRO A 94 -0.79 -7.49 19.59
N HIS A 95 -0.57 -8.50 18.77
CA HIS A 95 -0.64 -8.41 17.31
C HIS A 95 -1.97 -8.93 16.73
N ASP A 96 -2.82 -9.53 17.56
CA ASP A 96 -4.06 -10.22 17.18
C ASP A 96 -5.31 -9.69 17.92
N GLN A 97 -5.19 -8.52 18.55
CA GLN A 97 -6.24 -7.86 19.31
C GLN A 97 -6.51 -6.45 18.79
N GLY A 98 -7.64 -5.88 19.20
CA GLY A 98 -8.03 -4.51 18.82
C GLY A 98 -8.03 -4.32 17.31
N ALA A 99 -7.50 -3.20 16.85
CA ALA A 99 -7.47 -2.87 15.43
C ALA A 99 -6.70 -3.88 14.57
N LEU A 100 -5.61 -4.47 15.08
CA LEU A 100 -4.87 -5.51 14.37
C LEU A 100 -5.68 -6.80 14.24
N GLY A 101 -6.35 -7.24 15.32
CA GLY A 101 -7.24 -8.40 15.30
C GLY A 101 -8.42 -8.24 14.35
N GLU A 102 -8.99 -7.04 14.30
CA GLU A 102 -10.07 -6.67 13.35
C GLU A 102 -9.61 -6.84 11.89
N GLN A 103 -8.41 -6.40 11.56
CA GLN A 103 -7.88 -6.56 10.20
C GLN A 103 -7.58 -8.03 9.86
N LEU A 104 -7.14 -8.84 10.83
CA LEU A 104 -6.98 -10.29 10.64
C LEU A 104 -8.31 -10.98 10.34
N GLU A 105 -9.39 -10.57 11.01
CA GLU A 105 -10.73 -11.08 10.72
C GLU A 105 -11.20 -10.67 9.32
N ALA A 106 -10.98 -9.42 8.93
CA ALA A 106 -11.31 -8.96 7.59
C ALA A 106 -10.59 -9.78 6.50
N VAL A 107 -9.31 -10.10 6.69
CA VAL A 107 -8.57 -10.98 5.76
C VAL A 107 -9.20 -12.38 5.68
N ARG A 108 -9.53 -13.00 6.83
CA ARG A 108 -10.17 -14.33 6.88
C ARG A 108 -11.50 -14.34 6.15
N GLU A 109 -12.34 -13.34 6.39
CA GLU A 109 -13.66 -13.23 5.75
C GLU A 109 -13.53 -12.98 4.25
N LEU A 110 -12.65 -12.10 3.80
CA LEU A 110 -12.39 -11.90 2.38
C LEU A 110 -11.90 -13.18 1.71
N ARG A 111 -10.97 -13.91 2.34
CA ARG A 111 -10.46 -15.16 1.75
C ARG A 111 -11.54 -16.23 1.62
N ARG A 112 -12.49 -16.28 2.57
CA ARG A 112 -13.63 -17.20 2.47
C ARG A 112 -14.62 -16.82 1.37
N ALA A 113 -14.81 -15.52 1.15
CA ALA A 113 -15.83 -14.99 0.22
C ALA A 113 -15.34 -14.85 -1.22
N LEU A 114 -14.03 -14.66 -1.43
CA LEU A 114 -13.47 -14.49 -2.77
C LEU A 114 -13.10 -15.83 -3.41
N PRO A 115 -13.17 -15.95 -4.76
CA PRO A 115 -12.61 -17.07 -5.49
C PRO A 115 -11.12 -17.27 -5.16
N LYS A 116 -10.63 -18.51 -5.22
CA LYS A 116 -9.24 -18.85 -4.87
C LYS A 116 -8.19 -18.24 -5.81
N ASP A 117 -8.58 -17.95 -7.04
CA ASP A 117 -7.74 -17.34 -8.08
C ASP A 117 -7.67 -15.79 -7.99
N VAL A 118 -8.44 -15.18 -7.09
CA VAL A 118 -8.37 -13.75 -6.79
C VAL A 118 -7.43 -13.52 -5.61
N PRO A 119 -6.19 -13.03 -5.83
CA PRO A 119 -5.26 -12.76 -4.74
C PRO A 119 -5.74 -11.68 -3.78
N VAL A 120 -5.47 -11.87 -2.48
CA VAL A 120 -5.75 -10.91 -1.42
C VAL A 120 -4.45 -10.40 -0.83
N LEU A 121 -4.23 -9.09 -0.91
CA LEU A 121 -3.07 -8.42 -0.34
C LEU A 121 -3.50 -7.58 0.86
N GLN A 122 -2.92 -7.84 2.04
CA GLN A 122 -3.11 -6.98 3.22
C GLN A 122 -2.15 -5.80 3.16
N THR A 123 -2.68 -4.59 3.34
CA THR A 123 -1.85 -3.39 3.50
C THR A 123 -1.19 -3.38 4.87
N VAL A 124 0.12 -3.22 4.86
CA VAL A 124 0.97 -3.08 6.06
C VAL A 124 1.88 -1.88 5.84
N PHE A 125 2.25 -1.18 6.90
CA PHE A 125 3.14 -0.04 6.80
C PHE A 125 4.55 -0.39 7.28
N THR A 126 5.56 0.32 6.74
CA THR A 126 6.94 0.16 7.23
C THR A 126 7.05 0.59 8.69
N PRO A 127 7.89 -0.05 9.51
CA PRO A 127 8.03 0.34 10.92
C PRO A 127 8.40 1.80 11.12
N LEU A 128 9.21 2.37 10.22
CA LEU A 128 9.54 3.80 10.27
C LEU A 128 8.32 4.69 10.04
N ALA A 129 7.47 4.34 9.08
CA ALA A 129 6.21 5.06 8.81
C ALA A 129 5.25 4.97 10.02
N ILE A 130 5.16 3.80 10.64
CA ILE A 130 4.35 3.63 11.86
C ILE A 130 4.85 4.53 12.98
N LEU A 131 6.17 4.55 13.23
CA LEU A 131 6.74 5.42 14.25
C LEU A 131 6.44 6.90 14.00
N ALA A 132 6.55 7.33 12.75
CA ALA A 132 6.27 8.72 12.39
C ALA A 132 4.81 9.11 12.71
N GLU A 133 3.87 8.22 12.45
CA GLU A 133 2.45 8.47 12.76
C GLU A 133 2.12 8.38 14.27
N LEU A 134 3.04 7.97 15.12
CA LEU A 134 2.92 8.06 16.58
C LEU A 134 3.32 9.44 17.12
N THR A 135 3.92 10.30 16.31
CA THR A 135 4.53 11.59 16.70
C THR A 135 3.72 12.76 16.15
N GLU A 136 3.62 13.83 16.91
CA GLU A 136 3.02 15.10 16.49
C GLU A 136 4.07 16.24 16.49
N PRO A 137 4.32 16.90 15.36
CA PRO A 137 3.93 16.45 14.01
C PRO A 137 4.79 15.26 13.55
N PRO A 138 4.34 14.46 12.59
CA PRO A 138 5.10 13.31 12.10
C PRO A 138 6.53 13.65 11.64
N GLU A 139 6.74 14.85 11.11
CA GLU A 139 8.04 15.37 10.66
C GLU A 139 9.07 15.51 11.79
N ALA A 140 8.61 15.64 13.04
CA ALA A 140 9.50 15.73 14.20
C ALA A 140 10.39 14.51 14.37
N LEU A 141 9.96 13.32 13.85
CA LEU A 141 10.78 12.13 13.83
C LEU A 141 12.11 12.35 13.09
N ARG A 142 12.12 13.12 12.00
CA ARG A 142 13.35 13.45 11.24
C ARG A 142 14.39 14.14 12.12
N ASP A 143 13.97 15.05 12.97
CA ASP A 143 14.86 15.81 13.85
C ASP A 143 15.32 14.99 15.07
N LEU A 144 14.54 13.99 15.46
CA LEU A 144 14.85 13.06 16.56
C LEU A 144 15.85 11.97 16.15
N MET A 145 15.84 11.53 14.89
CA MET A 145 16.72 10.47 14.40
C MET A 145 18.21 10.67 14.75
N PRO A 146 18.83 11.85 14.50
CA PRO A 146 20.22 12.08 14.85
C PRO A 146 20.44 12.34 16.34
N ARG A 147 19.45 12.82 17.09
CA ARG A 147 19.58 13.25 18.48
C ARG A 147 19.44 12.11 19.48
N GLU A 148 18.50 11.19 19.20
CA GLU A 148 18.11 10.11 20.11
C GLU A 148 18.16 8.70 19.41
N PRO A 149 19.27 8.35 18.76
CA PRO A 149 19.31 7.15 17.92
C PRO A 149 19.02 5.85 18.67
N LYS A 150 19.46 5.74 19.93
CA LYS A 150 19.23 4.53 20.74
C LYS A 150 17.76 4.35 21.13
N ARG A 151 17.07 5.45 21.46
CA ARG A 151 15.63 5.41 21.75
C ARG A 151 14.85 5.03 20.51
N LEU A 152 15.19 5.62 19.37
CA LEU A 152 14.56 5.31 18.11
C LEU A 152 14.78 3.85 17.70
N GLU A 153 15.99 3.31 17.81
CA GLU A 153 16.30 1.91 17.53
C GLU A 153 15.47 0.96 18.41
N ARG A 154 15.31 1.29 19.71
CA ARG A 154 14.49 0.51 20.63
C ARG A 154 13.01 0.52 20.23
N ALA A 155 12.46 1.69 19.94
CA ALA A 155 11.07 1.84 19.54
C ALA A 155 10.80 1.16 18.18
N LEU A 156 11.68 1.34 17.19
CA LEU A 156 11.61 0.61 15.91
C LEU A 156 11.62 -0.90 16.11
N ALA A 157 12.49 -1.39 16.98
CA ALA A 157 12.57 -2.83 17.26
C ALA A 157 11.28 -3.35 17.93
N ALA A 158 10.65 -2.57 18.81
CA ALA A 158 9.40 -2.94 19.47
C ALA A 158 8.23 -2.99 18.47
N VAL A 159 8.06 -1.94 17.66
CA VAL A 159 7.06 -1.89 16.59
C VAL A 159 7.27 -3.03 15.60
N THR A 160 8.52 -3.27 15.20
CA THR A 160 8.85 -4.33 14.25
C THR A 160 8.45 -5.70 14.80
N ARG A 161 8.77 -6.03 16.08
CA ARG A 161 8.36 -7.32 16.66
C ARG A 161 6.85 -7.52 16.69
N THR A 162 6.09 -6.47 16.98
CA THR A 162 4.61 -6.51 16.87
C THR A 162 4.19 -6.88 15.45
N PHE A 163 4.74 -6.18 14.46
CA PHE A 163 4.34 -6.38 13.07
C PHE A 163 4.93 -7.65 12.43
N GLU A 164 6.06 -8.17 12.87
CA GLU A 164 6.55 -9.51 12.48
C GLU A 164 5.51 -10.58 12.81
N ARG A 165 4.97 -10.55 14.02
CA ARG A 165 3.91 -11.48 14.45
C ARG A 165 2.62 -11.22 13.68
N TYR A 166 2.25 -9.95 13.52
CA TYR A 166 1.05 -9.58 12.78
C TYR A 166 1.08 -10.08 11.32
N VAL A 167 2.16 -9.83 10.57
CA VAL A 167 2.24 -10.28 9.16
C VAL A 167 2.26 -11.80 9.05
N THR A 168 2.85 -12.50 10.02
CA THR A 168 2.77 -13.96 10.09
C THR A 168 1.31 -14.43 10.20
N GLU A 169 0.51 -13.80 11.07
CA GLU A 169 -0.91 -14.11 11.20
C GLU A 169 -1.74 -13.67 10.00
N VAL A 170 -1.38 -12.56 9.35
CA VAL A 170 -1.99 -12.13 8.07
C VAL A 170 -1.86 -13.22 7.01
N MET A 171 -0.67 -13.80 6.85
CA MET A 171 -0.46 -14.89 5.89
C MET A 171 -1.21 -16.16 6.30
N ARG A 172 -1.26 -16.49 7.60
CA ARG A 172 -2.06 -17.62 8.12
C ARG A 172 -3.57 -17.39 7.96
N ALA A 173 -4.02 -16.14 8.03
CA ALA A 173 -5.42 -15.78 7.80
C ALA A 173 -5.85 -15.96 6.33
N GLY A 174 -4.91 -16.18 5.42
CA GLY A 174 -5.15 -16.49 4.02
C GLY A 174 -4.88 -15.35 3.04
N ALA A 175 -4.14 -14.33 3.45
CA ALA A 175 -3.59 -13.37 2.49
C ALA A 175 -2.56 -14.06 1.58
N ASP A 176 -2.54 -13.70 0.31
CA ASP A 176 -1.56 -14.18 -0.67
C ASP A 176 -0.25 -13.40 -0.60
N GLY A 177 -0.29 -12.20 -0.03
CA GLY A 177 0.87 -11.34 0.17
C GLY A 177 0.55 -10.11 1.01
N ILE A 178 1.59 -9.33 1.30
CA ILE A 178 1.46 -8.01 1.93
C ILE A 178 1.74 -6.90 0.91
N PHE A 179 1.00 -5.80 1.03
CA PHE A 179 1.25 -4.54 0.36
C PHE A 179 1.93 -3.62 1.38
N LEU A 180 3.28 -3.62 1.38
CA LEU A 180 4.09 -2.88 2.33
C LEU A 180 4.26 -1.45 1.86
N ALA A 181 3.77 -0.48 2.63
CA ALA A 181 3.69 0.92 2.22
C ALA A 181 4.55 1.84 3.11
N THR A 182 5.26 2.79 2.48
CA THR A 182 6.13 3.74 3.17
C THR A 182 5.41 4.95 3.74
N THR A 183 4.15 5.20 3.36
CA THR A 183 3.50 6.50 3.57
C THR A 183 4.40 7.66 3.09
N ASP A 184 4.53 8.74 3.84
CA ASP A 184 5.36 9.89 3.50
C ASP A 184 6.87 9.57 3.54
N TRP A 185 7.27 8.56 4.29
CA TRP A 185 8.67 8.17 4.57
C TRP A 185 9.34 7.38 3.44
N GLY A 186 8.77 7.40 2.25
CA GLY A 186 9.40 6.97 1.01
C GLY A 186 9.90 8.11 0.13
N SER A 187 9.69 9.37 0.54
CA SER A 187 10.02 10.59 -0.22
C SER A 187 11.24 11.31 0.34
N ARG A 188 11.98 11.98 -0.54
CA ARG A 188 13.11 12.85 -0.19
C ARG A 188 12.70 14.06 0.66
N GLU A 189 11.43 14.41 0.69
CA GLU A 189 10.90 15.46 1.57
C GLU A 189 11.03 15.07 3.06
N PHE A 190 10.97 13.78 3.38
CA PHE A 190 10.93 13.28 4.75
C PHE A 190 12.20 12.53 5.17
N VAL A 191 12.87 11.85 4.24
CA VAL A 191 13.99 10.98 4.56
C VAL A 191 15.08 11.05 3.50
N THR A 192 16.35 11.00 3.94
CA THR A 192 17.48 10.85 3.02
C THR A 192 17.70 9.37 2.67
N PRO A 193 18.40 9.07 1.55
CA PRO A 193 18.79 7.69 1.23
C PRO A 193 19.55 6.99 2.37
N GLU A 194 20.48 7.70 3.05
CA GLU A 194 21.22 7.16 4.20
C GLU A 194 20.30 6.83 5.37
N SER A 195 19.40 7.77 5.71
CA SER A 195 18.43 7.56 6.78
C SER A 195 17.50 6.40 6.48
N LEU A 196 17.02 6.26 5.23
CA LEU A 196 16.19 5.14 4.81
C LEU A 196 16.94 3.81 4.93
N ARG A 197 18.19 3.74 4.47
CA ARG A 197 19.02 2.53 4.60
C ARG A 197 19.29 2.15 6.05
N ARG A 198 19.40 3.11 6.97
CA ARG A 198 19.64 2.88 8.39
C ARG A 198 18.36 2.57 9.16
N TRP A 199 17.29 3.36 8.97
CA TRP A 199 16.13 3.41 9.85
C TRP A 199 14.88 2.72 9.31
N SER A 200 14.82 2.40 8.00
CA SER A 200 13.69 1.68 7.40
C SER A 200 14.11 0.28 6.95
N ARG A 201 15.08 0.19 6.04
CA ARG A 201 15.43 -1.04 5.36
C ARG A 201 15.64 -2.27 6.26
N PRO A 202 16.40 -2.23 7.38
CA PRO A 202 16.63 -3.42 8.22
C PRO A 202 15.32 -3.96 8.82
N TYR A 203 14.41 -3.08 9.17
CA TYR A 203 13.13 -3.40 9.80
C TYR A 203 12.09 -3.87 8.78
N ASP A 204 12.04 -3.24 7.61
CA ASP A 204 11.17 -3.63 6.50
C ASP A 204 11.46 -5.05 6.03
N LEU A 205 12.76 -5.38 5.88
CA LEU A 205 13.20 -6.72 5.47
C LEU A 205 12.84 -7.79 6.50
N ARG A 206 12.81 -7.45 7.79
CA ARG A 206 12.31 -8.35 8.84
C ARG A 206 10.83 -8.65 8.67
N LEU A 207 10.00 -7.65 8.34
CA LEU A 207 8.58 -7.86 8.07
C LEU A 207 8.37 -8.78 6.88
N LEU A 208 9.09 -8.53 5.77
CA LEU A 208 9.01 -9.39 4.59
C LEU A 208 9.48 -10.83 4.88
N ALA A 209 10.53 -10.99 5.69
CA ALA A 209 10.99 -12.31 6.11
C ALA A 209 9.96 -13.03 6.99
N ALA A 210 9.31 -12.32 7.92
CA ALA A 210 8.26 -12.87 8.79
C ALA A 210 6.98 -13.24 8.03
N ALA A 211 6.66 -12.49 6.97
CA ALA A 211 5.57 -12.83 6.07
C ALA A 211 5.86 -14.10 5.23
N GLY A 212 7.12 -14.51 5.14
CA GLY A 212 7.55 -15.65 4.33
C GLY A 212 7.63 -15.31 2.84
N PRO A 213 8.00 -16.26 1.97
CA PRO A 213 8.14 -16.02 0.55
C PRO A 213 6.78 -15.93 -0.14
N SER A 214 6.57 -14.85 -0.89
CA SER A 214 5.42 -14.72 -1.79
C SER A 214 5.75 -13.83 -2.98
N ARG A 215 5.35 -14.28 -4.18
CA ARG A 215 5.44 -13.46 -5.40
C ARG A 215 4.44 -12.30 -5.41
N TYR A 216 3.44 -12.32 -4.54
CA TYR A 216 2.44 -11.26 -4.43
C TYR A 216 2.85 -10.12 -3.50
N HIS A 217 3.95 -10.26 -2.74
CA HIS A 217 4.44 -9.13 -1.95
C HIS A 217 4.69 -7.92 -2.85
N THR A 218 4.17 -6.79 -2.42
CA THR A 218 4.29 -5.53 -3.16
C THR A 218 4.89 -4.47 -2.23
N MET A 219 5.89 -3.73 -2.73
CA MET A 219 6.42 -2.55 -2.05
C MET A 219 5.80 -1.30 -2.65
N HIS A 220 5.11 -0.50 -1.84
CA HIS A 220 4.52 0.76 -2.26
C HIS A 220 5.32 1.95 -1.72
N VAL A 221 5.83 2.76 -2.63
CA VAL A 221 6.63 3.95 -2.31
C VAL A 221 5.80 5.19 -2.65
N CYS A 222 5.23 5.79 -1.59
CA CYS A 222 4.33 6.93 -1.71
C CYS A 222 5.03 8.25 -2.06
N LYS A 223 4.21 9.24 -2.40
CA LYS A 223 4.56 10.64 -2.61
C LYS A 223 5.40 10.90 -3.86
N ARG A 224 5.56 12.20 -4.15
CA ARG A 224 6.48 12.73 -5.17
C ARG A 224 7.94 12.66 -4.68
N ASP A 225 8.88 12.85 -5.56
CA ASP A 225 10.33 12.77 -5.26
C ASP A 225 10.69 11.53 -4.45
N ASN A 226 10.07 10.39 -4.78
CA ASN A 226 10.22 9.18 -4.00
C ASN A 226 11.59 8.48 -4.21
N LEU A 227 11.93 7.66 -3.25
CA LEU A 227 13.18 6.91 -3.22
C LEU A 227 13.01 5.49 -3.77
N LEU A 228 12.20 5.29 -4.83
CA LEU A 228 11.84 3.97 -5.37
C LEU A 228 13.05 3.03 -5.51
N TYR A 229 14.15 3.52 -6.05
CA TYR A 229 15.31 2.67 -6.33
C TYR A 229 16.10 2.23 -5.10
N GLU A 230 15.92 2.88 -3.94
CA GLU A 230 16.50 2.41 -2.67
C GLU A 230 15.85 1.08 -2.21
N PHE A 231 14.65 0.77 -2.71
CA PHE A 231 13.93 -0.47 -2.42
C PHE A 231 14.18 -1.58 -3.46
N ALA A 232 14.93 -1.33 -4.54
CA ALA A 232 15.08 -2.27 -5.67
C ALA A 232 15.55 -3.68 -5.29
N GLY A 233 16.24 -3.83 -4.16
CA GLY A 233 16.71 -5.12 -3.63
C GLY A 233 15.76 -5.80 -2.65
N TYR A 234 14.53 -5.33 -2.46
CA TYR A 234 13.56 -5.98 -1.58
C TYR A 234 12.99 -7.24 -2.24
N PRO A 235 12.70 -8.30 -1.46
CA PRO A 235 12.17 -9.57 -1.97
C PRO A 235 10.66 -9.47 -2.24
N VAL A 236 10.28 -8.65 -3.21
CA VAL A 236 8.89 -8.40 -3.60
C VAL A 236 8.67 -8.72 -5.08
N GLY A 237 7.45 -9.09 -5.44
CA GLY A 237 7.08 -9.38 -6.82
C GLY A 237 6.72 -8.13 -7.63
N ALA A 238 6.31 -7.04 -6.95
CA ALA A 238 5.97 -5.79 -7.61
C ALA A 238 6.37 -4.57 -6.78
N PHE A 239 6.65 -3.46 -7.50
CA PHE A 239 6.76 -2.12 -6.92
C PHE A 239 5.58 -1.27 -7.38
N SER A 240 4.96 -0.57 -6.43
CA SER A 240 3.83 0.34 -6.66
C SER A 240 4.21 1.75 -6.25
N TRP A 241 3.89 2.72 -7.09
CA TRP A 241 4.07 4.15 -6.82
C TRP A 241 3.26 4.99 -7.80
N ASP A 242 3.16 6.28 -7.55
CA ASP A 242 2.62 7.21 -8.53
C ASP A 242 3.70 7.59 -9.57
N ALA A 243 3.71 6.89 -10.70
CA ALA A 243 4.65 7.12 -11.80
C ALA A 243 4.38 8.43 -12.56
N THR A 244 3.31 9.15 -12.22
CA THR A 244 2.91 10.44 -12.84
C THR A 244 3.27 11.64 -11.98
N ALA A 245 3.57 11.42 -10.71
CA ALA A 245 3.94 12.49 -9.79
C ALA A 245 5.33 13.08 -10.11
N PRO A 246 5.51 14.40 -9.93
CA PRO A 246 6.78 15.06 -10.18
C PRO A 246 7.93 14.40 -9.41
N GLY A 247 9.08 14.26 -10.07
CA GLY A 247 10.30 13.67 -9.50
C GLY A 247 10.30 12.14 -9.38
N ASN A 248 9.19 11.47 -9.67
CA ASN A 248 9.10 10.03 -9.65
C ASN A 248 9.52 9.39 -10.98
N PRO A 249 10.14 8.19 -10.95
CA PRO A 249 10.43 7.46 -12.18
C PRO A 249 9.16 7.10 -12.94
N GLY A 250 9.19 7.21 -14.27
CA GLY A 250 8.14 6.70 -15.14
C GLY A 250 8.12 5.18 -15.18
N LEU A 251 6.98 4.57 -15.58
CA LEU A 251 6.81 3.12 -15.61
C LEU A 251 7.86 2.42 -16.50
N GLY A 252 8.08 2.93 -17.71
CA GLY A 252 9.04 2.33 -18.66
C GLY A 252 10.48 2.41 -18.15
N GLU A 253 10.87 3.54 -17.55
CA GLU A 253 12.18 3.70 -16.92
C GLU A 253 12.37 2.71 -15.77
N ALA A 254 11.38 2.62 -14.88
CA ALA A 254 11.43 1.73 -13.72
C ALA A 254 11.46 0.26 -14.14
N LEU A 255 10.68 -0.11 -15.17
CA LEU A 255 10.65 -1.47 -15.71
C LEU A 255 12.02 -1.93 -16.26
N ALA A 256 12.80 -0.99 -16.81
CA ALA A 256 14.15 -1.27 -17.29
C ALA A 256 15.17 -1.48 -16.15
N LYS A 257 14.95 -0.84 -14.99
CA LYS A 257 15.88 -0.87 -13.84
C LYS A 257 15.52 -1.88 -12.77
N LEU A 258 14.22 -2.20 -12.60
CA LEU A 258 13.73 -3.13 -11.59
C LEU A 258 13.58 -4.54 -12.16
N LYS A 259 13.93 -5.54 -11.34
CA LYS A 259 13.68 -6.96 -11.70
C LYS A 259 12.22 -7.37 -11.47
N ALA A 260 11.56 -6.79 -10.48
CA ALA A 260 10.16 -7.03 -10.16
C ALA A 260 9.21 -6.31 -11.14
N ALA A 261 7.95 -6.67 -11.12
CA ALA A 261 6.92 -6.00 -11.91
C ALA A 261 6.67 -4.57 -11.42
N VAL A 262 6.12 -3.73 -12.30
CA VAL A 262 5.69 -2.36 -11.97
C VAL A 262 4.17 -2.30 -11.83
N MET A 263 3.69 -1.57 -10.83
CA MET A 263 2.27 -1.43 -10.50
C MET A 263 1.92 0.06 -10.36
N GLY A 264 1.00 0.55 -11.18
CA GLY A 264 0.61 1.95 -11.20
C GLY A 264 0.03 2.33 -12.57
N GLY A 265 0.22 3.57 -12.99
CA GLY A 265 -0.05 4.02 -14.36
C GLY A 265 -1.15 5.03 -14.51
N ILE A 266 -1.87 5.37 -13.43
CA ILE A 266 -2.85 6.46 -13.47
C ILE A 266 -2.69 7.38 -12.26
N ASP A 267 -2.67 8.68 -12.55
CA ASP A 267 -2.81 9.74 -11.55
C ASP A 267 -4.20 9.65 -10.90
N HIS A 268 -4.21 9.27 -9.63
CA HIS A 268 -5.42 8.98 -8.87
C HIS A 268 -6.19 10.25 -8.47
N GLU A 269 -5.50 11.39 -8.33
CA GLU A 269 -6.09 12.70 -8.01
C GLU A 269 -6.36 13.55 -9.24
N GLY A 270 -5.72 13.26 -10.37
CA GLY A 270 -5.82 14.00 -11.62
C GLY A 270 -6.60 13.27 -12.72
N ALA A 271 -5.92 12.43 -13.50
CA ALA A 271 -6.53 11.80 -14.69
C ALA A 271 -7.77 10.96 -14.34
N LEU A 272 -7.74 10.24 -13.21
CA LEU A 272 -8.86 9.42 -12.76
C LEU A 272 -10.10 10.27 -12.41
N GLN A 273 -9.90 11.47 -11.89
CA GLN A 273 -10.99 12.35 -11.46
C GLN A 273 -11.59 13.16 -12.61
N ARG A 274 -10.90 13.28 -13.75
CA ARG A 274 -11.40 13.98 -14.94
C ARG A 274 -12.38 13.18 -15.80
N GLY A 275 -12.69 11.94 -15.41
CA GLY A 275 -13.68 11.10 -16.05
C GLY A 275 -13.11 10.04 -17.01
N PRO A 276 -14.01 9.26 -17.67
CA PRO A 276 -13.65 8.06 -18.41
C PRO A 276 -12.58 8.27 -19.49
N ASP A 277 -12.72 9.29 -20.33
CA ASP A 277 -11.81 9.52 -21.46
C ASP A 277 -10.38 9.80 -20.99
N ALA A 278 -10.21 10.61 -19.95
CA ALA A 278 -8.91 10.94 -19.39
C ALA A 278 -8.27 9.70 -18.71
N ALA A 279 -9.08 8.90 -18.03
CA ALA A 279 -8.65 7.68 -17.39
C ALA A 279 -8.23 6.61 -18.42
N ILE A 280 -9.01 6.41 -19.48
CA ILE A 280 -8.69 5.50 -20.60
C ILE A 280 -7.40 5.94 -21.32
N ALA A 281 -7.25 7.24 -21.57
CA ALA A 281 -6.02 7.75 -22.16
C ALA A 281 -4.79 7.51 -21.27
N ALA A 282 -4.93 7.60 -19.93
CA ALA A 282 -3.85 7.25 -19.00
C ALA A 282 -3.50 5.76 -19.05
N TYR A 283 -4.49 4.87 -19.07
CA TYR A 283 -4.27 3.43 -19.25
C TYR A 283 -3.49 3.12 -20.53
N ARG A 284 -3.90 3.69 -21.67
CA ARG A 284 -3.24 3.45 -22.96
C ARG A 284 -1.79 3.93 -22.95
N ARG A 285 -1.47 5.07 -22.34
CA ARG A 285 -0.08 5.55 -22.16
C ARG A 285 0.74 4.60 -21.29
N ALA A 286 0.15 4.10 -20.18
CA ALA A 286 0.83 3.16 -19.29
C ALA A 286 1.10 1.82 -19.99
N LEU A 287 0.15 1.34 -20.79
CA LEU A 287 0.29 0.15 -21.61
C LEU A 287 1.40 0.31 -22.66
N GLU A 288 1.45 1.46 -23.35
CA GLU A 288 2.50 1.78 -24.31
C GLU A 288 3.89 1.83 -23.65
N ALA A 289 4.00 2.53 -22.51
CA ALA A 289 5.26 2.70 -21.78
C ALA A 289 5.86 1.37 -21.26
N THR A 290 5.02 0.36 -21.00
CA THR A 290 5.43 -0.93 -20.43
C THR A 290 5.42 -2.07 -21.45
N GLY A 291 4.79 -1.87 -22.62
CA GLY A 291 4.48 -2.93 -23.57
C GLY A 291 3.59 -4.04 -22.98
N GLY A 292 2.88 -3.75 -21.89
CA GLY A 292 2.05 -4.70 -21.13
C GLY A 292 2.84 -5.81 -20.40
N ARG A 293 4.15 -5.72 -20.33
CA ARG A 293 5.02 -6.75 -19.74
C ARG A 293 5.41 -6.40 -18.32
N ARG A 294 5.36 -7.36 -17.40
CA ARG A 294 5.63 -7.15 -15.97
C ARG A 294 4.90 -5.92 -15.42
N PHE A 295 3.66 -5.75 -15.86
CA PHE A 295 2.87 -4.56 -15.58
C PHE A 295 1.51 -4.94 -14.98
N LEU A 296 1.15 -4.26 -13.90
CA LEU A 296 -0.15 -4.31 -13.25
C LEU A 296 -0.73 -2.90 -13.26
N PHE A 297 -1.89 -2.73 -13.89
CA PHE A 297 -2.54 -1.42 -13.95
C PHE A 297 -3.24 -1.11 -12.64
N ALA A 298 -2.88 -0.01 -12.03
CA ALA A 298 -3.35 0.41 -10.72
C ALA A 298 -3.27 1.92 -10.55
N PRO A 299 -3.95 2.50 -9.54
CA PRO A 299 -3.78 3.90 -9.20
C PRO A 299 -2.39 4.14 -8.58
N GLY A 300 -1.92 5.39 -8.66
CA GLY A 300 -0.66 5.82 -8.05
C GLY A 300 -0.66 5.71 -6.53
N CYS A 301 -1.82 5.86 -5.89
CA CYS A 301 -2.08 5.64 -4.48
C CYS A 301 -3.57 5.29 -4.27
N SER A 302 -4.07 5.33 -3.04
CA SER A 302 -5.51 5.16 -2.75
C SER A 302 -6.34 6.21 -3.51
N ILE A 303 -7.37 5.76 -4.23
CA ILE A 303 -8.25 6.67 -4.96
C ILE A 303 -9.11 7.48 -3.99
N PRO A 304 -9.45 8.74 -4.32
CA PRO A 304 -10.40 9.52 -3.56
C PRO A 304 -11.75 8.83 -3.42
N PRO A 305 -12.44 8.96 -2.27
CA PRO A 305 -13.74 8.33 -2.03
C PRO A 305 -14.83 8.74 -3.05
N GLU A 306 -14.71 9.93 -3.60
CA GLU A 306 -15.63 10.51 -4.61
C GLU A 306 -15.35 10.04 -6.04
N THR A 307 -14.37 9.18 -6.26
CA THR A 307 -14.03 8.67 -7.60
C THR A 307 -15.26 8.04 -8.26
N SER A 308 -15.59 8.51 -9.47
CA SER A 308 -16.79 8.12 -10.20
C SER A 308 -16.81 6.63 -10.54
N ASP A 309 -17.89 5.95 -10.20
CA ASP A 309 -18.15 4.56 -10.56
C ASP A 309 -18.20 4.37 -12.08
N ALA A 310 -18.72 5.36 -12.81
CA ALA A 310 -18.74 5.33 -14.29
C ALA A 310 -17.32 5.33 -14.87
N THR A 311 -16.38 6.08 -14.26
CA THR A 311 -14.97 6.09 -14.68
C THR A 311 -14.32 4.73 -14.44
N LEU A 312 -14.55 4.12 -13.29
CA LEU A 312 -13.97 2.81 -12.94
C LEU A 312 -14.54 1.68 -13.82
N ALA A 313 -15.84 1.72 -14.13
CA ALA A 313 -16.47 0.77 -15.02
C ALA A 313 -15.92 0.90 -16.45
N ALA A 314 -15.84 2.13 -16.97
CA ALA A 314 -15.29 2.38 -18.31
C ALA A 314 -13.81 1.94 -18.43
N LEU A 315 -13.01 2.15 -17.39
CA LEU A 315 -11.63 1.63 -17.33
C LEU A 315 -11.60 0.11 -17.36
N ARG A 316 -12.45 -0.57 -16.58
CA ARG A 316 -12.55 -2.02 -16.59
C ARG A 316 -12.88 -2.55 -17.97
N ASP A 317 -13.89 -1.97 -18.61
CA ASP A 317 -14.31 -2.34 -19.97
C ASP A 317 -13.18 -2.10 -20.98
N GLU A 318 -12.43 -1.03 -20.87
CA GLU A 318 -11.29 -0.75 -21.76
C GLU A 318 -10.18 -1.77 -21.58
N VAL A 319 -9.82 -2.11 -20.34
CA VAL A 319 -8.79 -3.11 -20.05
C VAL A 319 -9.19 -4.49 -20.59
N GLU A 320 -10.46 -4.85 -20.56
CA GLU A 320 -10.96 -6.13 -21.12
C GLU A 320 -10.96 -6.16 -22.64
N ARG A 321 -11.18 -5.01 -23.31
CA ARG A 321 -11.22 -4.90 -24.76
C ARG A 321 -9.85 -4.79 -25.44
N ALA A 322 -8.86 -4.27 -24.74
CA ALA A 322 -7.53 -4.03 -25.30
C ALA A 322 -6.63 -5.25 -25.12
N PRO A 323 -6.48 -6.13 -26.15
CA PRO A 323 -5.52 -7.22 -26.07
C PRO A 323 -4.13 -6.63 -25.89
N ALA A 324 -3.32 -7.25 -25.01
CA ALA A 324 -1.90 -6.93 -24.93
C ALA A 324 -1.31 -7.12 -26.33
N ARG A 325 -0.72 -6.06 -26.89
CA ARG A 325 -0.05 -6.18 -28.21
C ARG A 325 1.00 -7.27 -28.08
N GLN A 326 0.79 -8.38 -28.76
CA GLN A 326 1.82 -9.39 -28.93
C GLN A 326 3.01 -8.68 -29.56
N GLY A 327 4.14 -8.68 -28.83
CA GLY A 327 5.35 -8.05 -29.32
C GLY A 327 5.69 -8.61 -30.68
N GLY A 328 5.74 -7.74 -31.67
CA GLY A 328 6.27 -8.06 -32.98
C GLY A 328 7.70 -8.56 -32.81
N SER A 329 7.96 -9.64 -33.46
CA SER A 329 9.24 -10.33 -33.60
C SER A 329 10.40 -9.38 -33.94
#